data_bd5f19a0a01b097fc963e2f16753ca4e
#
_entry.id   bd5f19a0a01b097fc963e2f16753ca4e
#
_cell.length_a   1.000
_cell.length_b   1.000
_cell.length_c   1.000
_cell.angle_alpha   90.00
_cell.angle_beta   90.00
_cell.angle_gamma   90.00
#
_symmetry.space_group_name_H-M   'P 1'
#
loop_
_entity.id
_entity.type
_entity.pdbx_description
1 polymer ?
#
loop_
_entity_poly.entity_id
_entity_poly.type
_entity_poly.pdbx_seq_one_letter_code
_entity_poly.pdbx_strand_id
1 'polypeptide(L)'
;MYEIRSAGPKGLGVFAKSLIPRGTRIFSERPLLSLRPDQSASDIYTLSRLLAPKDRQKLLSLSSHITTSLTFLRWNQALFYTLKSLFKNFPFLLPRYCHFEPHRPGIFQSRNSLREHVAILSIFRSNAFQLATKEIYQAVFPGISRINHDCVPNAQGNWSEGLGRFNVHATRDIRRDEEVSLSYLGDVAALRDARWGKLKDGYGFECGCEACDLGSDVGRKGERRREETRLLLGEYAESVGNGGEKCVEKELETMVKFIGMLEAEGITGREVASM
;
A
#
# COMPACT_ATOMS: atom_id res chain seq x y z
N MET A 1 5.46 -2.62 -24.78
CA MET A 1 5.07 -3.58 -23.75
C MET A 1 3.81 -3.09 -23.01
N TYR A 2 3.78 -1.92 -22.34
CA TYR A 2 2.62 -1.38 -21.63
C TYR A 2 2.37 0.09 -21.96
N GLU A 3 1.20 0.60 -21.58
CA GLU A 3 0.85 2.02 -21.59
C GLU A 3 0.10 2.40 -20.32
N ILE A 4 0.15 3.68 -19.94
CA ILE A 4 -0.62 4.24 -18.83
C ILE A 4 -1.79 4.99 -19.45
N ARG A 5 -3.01 4.57 -19.14
CA ARG A 5 -4.25 5.18 -19.64
C ARG A 5 -5.35 5.18 -18.59
N SER A 6 -6.48 5.77 -18.91
CA SER A 6 -7.64 5.76 -18.01
C SER A 6 -8.13 4.33 -17.75
N ALA A 7 -8.33 4.02 -16.47
CA ALA A 7 -8.96 2.80 -15.95
C ALA A 7 -10.38 3.08 -15.39
N GLY A 8 -11.06 4.10 -15.95
CA GLY A 8 -12.39 4.49 -15.51
C GLY A 8 -12.39 5.02 -14.07
N PRO A 9 -13.27 4.49 -13.19
CA PRO A 9 -13.38 4.96 -11.80
C PRO A 9 -12.10 4.80 -10.97
N LYS A 10 -11.19 3.90 -11.39
CA LYS A 10 -9.89 3.68 -10.74
C LYS A 10 -8.86 4.78 -11.07
N GLY A 11 -9.18 5.72 -11.95
CA GLY A 11 -8.28 6.77 -12.40
C GLY A 11 -7.34 6.30 -13.51
N LEU A 12 -6.02 6.41 -13.34
CA LEU A 12 -5.02 5.87 -14.29
C LEU A 12 -4.68 4.42 -13.93
N GLY A 13 -4.44 3.61 -14.95
CA GLY A 13 -3.98 2.23 -14.84
C GLY A 13 -2.90 1.90 -15.86
N VAL A 14 -2.23 0.79 -15.67
CA VAL A 14 -1.21 0.25 -16.58
C VAL A 14 -1.83 -0.88 -17.39
N PHE A 15 -1.75 -0.81 -18.71
CA PHE A 15 -2.35 -1.79 -19.62
C PHE A 15 -1.31 -2.38 -20.56
N ALA A 16 -1.43 -3.67 -20.83
CA ALA A 16 -0.56 -4.37 -21.77
C ALA A 16 -0.87 -3.96 -23.23
N LYS A 17 0.12 -3.50 -23.99
CA LYS A 17 -0.02 -3.18 -25.43
C LYS A 17 0.07 -4.42 -26.33
N SER A 18 0.64 -5.49 -25.81
CA SER A 18 0.80 -6.79 -26.46
C SER A 18 0.82 -7.85 -25.37
N LEU A 19 0.76 -9.13 -25.73
CA LEU A 19 0.96 -10.22 -24.79
C LEU A 19 2.26 -10.00 -23.98
N ILE A 20 2.16 -10.10 -22.65
CA ILE A 20 3.28 -10.08 -21.72
C ILE A 20 3.35 -11.49 -21.10
N PRO A 21 4.35 -12.30 -21.47
CA PRO A 21 4.49 -13.66 -20.93
C PRO A 21 4.80 -13.64 -19.42
N ARG A 22 4.41 -14.70 -18.72
CA ARG A 22 4.80 -14.97 -17.33
C ARG A 22 6.31 -14.83 -17.14
N GLY A 23 6.73 -14.23 -16.02
CA GLY A 23 8.14 -13.99 -15.69
C GLY A 23 8.74 -12.74 -16.33
N THR A 24 8.04 -12.10 -17.29
CA THR A 24 8.51 -10.87 -17.92
C THR A 24 8.59 -9.74 -16.90
N ARG A 25 9.73 -9.04 -16.85
CA ARG A 25 9.90 -7.83 -16.04
C ARG A 25 9.21 -6.65 -16.73
N ILE A 26 8.13 -6.14 -16.13
CA ILE A 26 7.32 -5.04 -16.66
C ILE A 26 7.92 -3.70 -16.24
N PHE A 27 8.30 -3.57 -14.97
CA PHE A 27 8.91 -2.36 -14.40
C PHE A 27 10.24 -2.68 -13.72
N SER A 28 11.13 -1.70 -13.73
CA SER A 28 12.34 -1.63 -12.91
C SER A 28 12.59 -0.16 -12.59
N GLU A 29 12.23 0.28 -11.38
CA GLU A 29 12.21 1.70 -11.04
C GLU A 29 13.03 1.97 -9.77
N ARG A 30 13.77 3.09 -9.75
CA ARG A 30 14.42 3.59 -8.54
C ARG A 30 13.42 4.39 -7.70
N PRO A 31 13.58 4.44 -6.37
CA PRO A 31 12.69 5.24 -5.53
C PRO A 31 12.80 6.72 -5.89
N LEU A 32 11.65 7.39 -6.02
CA LEU A 32 11.57 8.83 -6.14
C LEU A 32 11.74 9.53 -4.80
N LEU A 33 11.08 8.99 -3.79
CA LEU A 33 11.10 9.45 -2.42
C LEU A 33 11.18 8.23 -1.50
N SER A 34 12.12 8.21 -0.58
CA SER A 34 12.31 7.11 0.36
C SER A 34 12.38 7.62 1.81
N LEU A 35 11.89 6.81 2.72
CA LEU A 35 11.94 7.01 4.16
C LEU A 35 12.86 5.95 4.77
N ARG A 36 13.83 6.37 5.56
CA ARG A 36 14.73 5.47 6.29
C ARG A 36 14.07 5.00 7.60
N PRO A 37 14.57 3.92 8.23
CA PRO A 37 14.03 3.42 9.48
C PRO A 37 14.08 4.42 10.65
N ASP A 38 15.06 5.32 10.64
CA ASP A 38 15.25 6.38 11.65
C ASP A 38 14.43 7.65 11.41
N GLN A 39 13.73 7.72 10.27
CA GLN A 39 12.91 8.85 9.86
C GLN A 39 11.42 8.60 10.14
N SER A 40 10.69 9.68 10.33
CA SER A 40 9.27 9.66 10.62
C SER A 40 8.43 10.28 9.50
N ALA A 41 7.11 10.15 9.62
CA ALA A 41 6.17 10.76 8.67
C ALA A 41 6.35 12.30 8.56
N SER A 42 6.85 12.98 9.61
CA SER A 42 7.13 14.42 9.57
C SER A 42 8.25 14.78 8.61
N ASP A 43 9.19 13.87 8.36
CA ASP A 43 10.34 14.11 7.49
C ASP A 43 9.98 14.07 6.01
N ILE A 44 8.87 13.39 5.64
CA ILE A 44 8.40 13.22 4.25
C ILE A 44 8.21 14.57 3.57
N TYR A 45 7.62 15.55 4.26
CA TYR A 45 7.41 16.88 3.70
C TYR A 45 8.74 17.58 3.37
N THR A 46 9.70 17.52 4.29
CA THR A 46 11.03 18.11 4.10
C THR A 46 11.77 17.42 2.95
N LEU A 47 11.75 16.08 2.91
CA LEU A 47 12.36 15.29 1.85
C LEU A 47 11.73 15.60 0.48
N SER A 48 10.40 15.76 0.42
CA SER A 48 9.69 16.10 -0.82
C SER A 48 10.08 17.47 -1.38
N ARG A 49 10.50 18.41 -0.53
CA ARG A 49 10.97 19.75 -0.94
C ARG A 49 12.38 19.75 -1.48
N LEU A 50 13.17 18.72 -1.17
CA LEU A 50 14.53 18.55 -1.72
C LEU A 50 14.51 17.92 -3.12
N LEU A 51 13.36 17.41 -3.57
CA LEU A 51 13.21 16.87 -4.92
C LEU A 51 13.37 17.95 -5.98
N ALA A 52 13.96 17.58 -7.12
CA ALA A 52 13.96 18.43 -8.31
C ALA A 52 12.51 18.77 -8.73
N PRO A 53 12.25 19.96 -9.35
CA PRO A 53 10.88 20.39 -9.70
C PRO A 53 10.08 19.36 -10.50
N LYS A 54 10.70 18.72 -11.48
CA LYS A 54 10.08 17.65 -12.29
C LYS A 54 9.68 16.43 -11.46
N ASP A 55 10.53 16.03 -10.53
CA ASP A 55 10.29 14.86 -9.69
C ASP A 55 9.23 15.16 -8.63
N ARG A 56 9.23 16.37 -8.10
CA ARG A 56 8.15 16.85 -7.24
C ARG A 56 6.81 16.88 -7.97
N GLN A 57 6.77 17.29 -9.22
CA GLN A 57 5.56 17.25 -10.04
C GLN A 57 5.07 15.82 -10.26
N LYS A 58 5.97 14.84 -10.50
CA LYS A 58 5.61 13.42 -10.57
C LYS A 58 4.97 12.95 -9.25
N LEU A 59 5.57 13.30 -8.10
CA LEU A 59 5.02 12.96 -6.78
C LEU A 59 3.60 13.52 -6.62
N LEU A 60 3.42 14.82 -6.89
CA LEU A 60 2.12 15.51 -6.74
C LEU A 60 1.05 15.04 -7.73
N SER A 61 1.43 14.35 -8.81
CA SER A 61 0.49 13.77 -9.77
C SER A 61 -0.09 12.42 -9.33
N LEU A 62 0.44 11.81 -8.26
CA LEU A 62 -0.04 10.53 -7.76
C LEU A 62 -1.37 10.66 -7.02
N SER A 63 -2.12 9.56 -6.96
CA SER A 63 -3.38 9.49 -6.23
C SER A 63 -3.16 9.68 -4.74
N SER A 64 -4.15 10.27 -4.05
CA SER A 64 -4.10 10.43 -2.60
C SER A 64 -5.45 10.11 -1.97
N HIS A 65 -5.41 9.42 -0.84
CA HIS A 65 -6.57 9.21 0.01
C HIS A 65 -6.31 9.85 1.39
N ILE A 66 -7.24 10.71 1.83
CA ILE A 66 -7.15 11.33 3.15
C ILE A 66 -7.91 10.45 4.14
N THR A 67 -7.17 9.69 4.94
CA THR A 67 -7.76 8.86 6.00
C THR A 67 -8.42 9.72 7.10
N THR A 68 -9.33 9.13 7.87
CA THR A 68 -9.98 9.77 9.04
C THR A 68 -8.96 10.33 10.02
N SER A 69 -7.85 9.64 10.25
CA SER A 69 -6.75 10.12 11.11
C SER A 69 -6.10 11.41 10.58
N LEU A 70 -5.88 11.51 9.27
CA LEU A 70 -5.33 12.71 8.64
C LEU A 70 -6.36 13.85 8.63
N THR A 71 -7.64 13.54 8.49
CA THR A 71 -8.74 14.51 8.61
C THR A 71 -8.76 15.09 10.01
N PHE A 72 -8.69 14.26 11.05
CA PHE A 72 -8.64 14.69 12.44
C PHE A 72 -7.40 15.55 12.75
N LEU A 73 -6.23 15.15 12.26
CA LEU A 73 -5.00 15.95 12.35
C LEU A 73 -5.17 17.32 11.69
N ARG A 74 -5.81 17.36 10.51
CA ARG A 74 -6.10 18.60 9.79
C ARG A 74 -7.05 19.52 10.57
N TRP A 75 -8.07 18.95 11.21
CA TRP A 75 -9.03 19.70 12.03
C TRP A 75 -8.36 20.26 13.31
N ASN A 76 -7.60 19.45 14.04
CA ASN A 76 -6.88 19.88 15.23
C ASN A 76 -5.85 20.96 14.93
N GLN A 77 -5.11 20.83 13.84
CA GLN A 77 -4.15 21.84 13.43
C GLN A 77 -4.85 23.12 12.95
N ALA A 78 -5.97 23.02 12.21
CA ALA A 78 -6.76 24.19 11.82
C ALA A 78 -7.31 24.92 13.05
N LEU A 79 -7.81 24.19 14.04
CA LEU A 79 -8.29 24.74 15.31
C LEU A 79 -7.15 25.44 16.06
N PHE A 80 -5.99 24.78 16.17
CA PHE A 80 -4.79 25.35 16.81
C PHE A 80 -4.35 26.67 16.16
N TYR A 81 -4.29 26.74 14.83
CA TYR A 81 -3.94 27.97 14.12
C TYR A 81 -5.01 29.07 14.25
N THR A 82 -6.28 28.68 14.29
CA THR A 82 -7.37 29.62 14.51
C THR A 82 -7.30 30.21 15.92
N LEU A 83 -7.11 29.36 16.92
CA LEU A 83 -6.91 29.79 18.30
C LEU A 83 -5.65 30.66 18.45
N LYS A 84 -4.52 30.25 17.88
CA LYS A 84 -3.28 31.04 17.90
C LYS A 84 -3.47 32.41 17.23
N SER A 85 -4.24 32.50 16.15
CA SER A 85 -4.57 33.76 15.50
C SER A 85 -5.46 34.66 16.37
N LEU A 86 -6.44 34.07 17.08
CA LEU A 86 -7.30 34.79 18.02
C LEU A 86 -6.49 35.26 19.25
N PHE A 87 -5.64 34.39 19.79
CA PHE A 87 -4.82 34.71 20.97
C PHE A 87 -3.64 35.66 20.68
N LYS A 88 -3.22 35.81 19.42
CA LYS A 88 -2.24 36.82 19.03
C LYS A 88 -2.74 38.25 19.33
N ASN A 89 -4.06 38.43 19.29
CA ASN A 89 -4.71 39.69 19.60
C ASN A 89 -5.09 39.82 21.09
N PHE A 90 -4.99 38.75 21.89
CA PHE A 90 -5.33 38.71 23.31
C PHE A 90 -4.24 37.91 24.10
N PRO A 91 -3.02 38.45 24.27
CA PRO A 91 -1.93 37.74 24.92
C PRO A 91 -2.18 37.39 26.40
N PHE A 92 -3.21 37.98 27.01
CA PHE A 92 -3.55 37.81 28.43
C PHE A 92 -4.30 36.50 28.76
N LEU A 93 -4.78 35.76 27.77
CA LEU A 93 -5.61 34.57 27.96
C LEU A 93 -4.87 33.23 27.84
N LEU A 94 -3.54 33.23 27.66
CA LEU A 94 -2.74 32.00 27.65
C LEU A 94 -2.41 31.59 29.09
N PRO A 95 -2.85 30.39 29.56
CA PRO A 95 -2.33 29.85 30.81
C PRO A 95 -0.80 29.68 30.72
N ARG A 96 -0.10 30.16 31.73
CA ARG A 96 1.38 30.14 31.84
C ARG A 96 2.02 28.73 31.81
N TYR A 97 1.23 27.66 31.60
CA TYR A 97 1.64 26.26 31.71
C TYR A 97 1.70 25.47 30.40
N CYS A 98 1.42 26.09 29.25
CA CYS A 98 1.62 25.40 27.97
C CYS A 98 3.04 25.60 27.45
N HIS A 99 4.05 25.04 28.13
CA HIS A 99 5.32 24.72 27.51
C HIS A 99 5.15 23.49 26.59
N PHE A 100 4.37 23.66 25.54
CA PHE A 100 4.43 22.79 24.39
C PHE A 100 5.51 23.37 23.48
N GLU A 101 6.75 22.95 23.68
CA GLU A 101 7.80 23.21 22.71
C GLU A 101 7.47 22.44 21.44
N PRO A 102 7.08 23.12 20.35
CA PRO A 102 7.00 22.45 19.05
C PRO A 102 8.44 22.13 18.67
N HIS A 103 8.82 20.87 18.75
CA HIS A 103 10.09 20.41 18.21
C HIS A 103 10.21 20.85 16.75
N ARG A 104 11.09 21.85 16.50
CA ARG A 104 11.42 22.58 15.28
C ARG A 104 10.49 23.74 14.94
N PRO A 105 10.81 24.97 15.39
CA PRO A 105 10.19 26.20 14.88
C PRO A 105 10.62 26.41 13.42
N GLY A 106 9.68 26.48 12.50
CA GLY A 106 9.94 26.90 11.12
C GLY A 106 9.18 26.18 9.99
N ILE A 107 8.61 25.01 10.23
CA ILE A 107 8.01 24.21 9.13
C ILE A 107 6.64 24.74 8.67
N PHE A 108 5.86 25.37 9.55
CA PHE A 108 4.49 25.79 9.23
C PHE A 108 4.26 27.30 9.41
N GLN A 109 4.83 28.10 8.50
CA GLN A 109 4.62 29.57 8.55
C GLN A 109 3.29 30.03 7.93
N SER A 110 2.55 29.17 7.21
CA SER A 110 1.28 29.52 6.59
C SER A 110 0.28 28.34 6.47
N ARG A 111 -1.02 28.67 6.34
CA ARG A 111 -2.08 27.68 6.05
C ARG A 111 -1.80 26.87 4.76
N ASN A 112 -1.11 27.46 3.79
CA ASN A 112 -0.78 26.82 2.53
C ASN A 112 0.27 25.72 2.71
N SER A 113 1.30 25.93 3.53
CA SER A 113 2.31 24.90 3.81
C SER A 113 1.72 23.71 4.57
N LEU A 114 0.73 23.94 5.42
CA LEU A 114 0.03 22.84 6.10
C LEU A 114 -0.82 21.99 5.13
N ARG A 115 -1.57 22.64 4.25
CA ARG A 115 -2.36 21.92 3.23
C ARG A 115 -1.47 21.08 2.33
N GLU A 116 -0.34 21.64 1.92
CA GLU A 116 0.64 20.95 1.11
C GLU A 116 1.27 19.77 1.85
N HIS A 117 1.60 19.94 3.12
CA HIS A 117 2.13 18.87 3.97
C HIS A 117 1.14 17.70 4.06
N VAL A 118 -0.13 17.97 4.37
CA VAL A 118 -1.18 16.93 4.43
C VAL A 118 -1.35 16.24 3.09
N ALA A 119 -1.33 16.99 1.99
CA ALA A 119 -1.43 16.41 0.65
C ALA A 119 -0.25 15.46 0.35
N ILE A 120 0.97 15.86 0.65
CA ILE A 120 2.17 15.05 0.44
C ILE A 120 2.15 13.80 1.33
N LEU A 121 1.74 13.92 2.60
CA LEU A 121 1.57 12.77 3.49
C LEU A 121 0.52 11.80 2.95
N SER A 122 -0.62 12.30 2.47
CA SER A 122 -1.67 11.47 1.89
C SER A 122 -1.18 10.74 0.66
N ILE A 123 -0.45 11.44 -0.24
CA ILE A 123 0.17 10.84 -1.42
C ILE A 123 1.16 9.74 -1.02
N PHE A 124 2.05 10.03 -0.07
CA PHE A 124 3.03 9.05 0.38
C PHE A 124 2.35 7.80 0.94
N ARG A 125 1.39 7.95 1.86
CA ARG A 125 0.66 6.82 2.47
C ARG A 125 -0.08 5.95 1.45
N SER A 126 -0.64 6.56 0.40
CA SER A 126 -1.39 5.84 -0.63
C SER A 126 -0.51 5.17 -1.69
N ASN A 127 0.78 5.52 -1.78
CA ASN A 127 1.65 5.08 -2.87
C ASN A 127 2.97 4.45 -2.42
N ALA A 128 3.30 4.51 -1.12
CA ALA A 128 4.56 3.98 -0.63
C ALA A 128 4.51 2.46 -0.51
N PHE A 129 5.55 1.82 -1.03
CA PHE A 129 5.81 0.40 -0.86
C PHE A 129 6.69 0.19 0.36
N GLN A 130 6.34 -0.78 1.18
CA GLN A 130 7.15 -1.18 2.33
C GLN A 130 8.28 -2.09 1.85
N LEU A 131 9.51 -1.68 2.07
CA LEU A 131 10.70 -2.43 1.68
C LEU A 131 11.34 -3.12 2.88
N ALA A 132 11.20 -2.51 4.06
CA ALA A 132 11.67 -3.02 5.36
C ALA A 132 13.16 -3.46 5.35
N THR A 133 13.99 -2.75 4.59
CA THR A 133 15.43 -2.97 4.58
C THR A 133 16.12 -2.16 5.68
N LYS A 134 17.41 -2.41 5.92
CA LYS A 134 18.20 -1.63 6.88
C LYS A 134 18.35 -0.16 6.47
N GLU A 135 18.36 0.13 5.17
CA GLU A 135 18.59 1.46 4.63
C GLU A 135 17.29 2.20 4.28
N ILE A 136 16.30 1.48 3.74
CA ILE A 136 15.05 2.03 3.27
C ILE A 136 13.87 1.26 3.88
N TYR A 137 13.05 1.96 4.64
CA TYR A 137 11.84 1.37 5.21
C TYR A 137 10.66 1.41 4.25
N GLN A 138 10.41 2.57 3.64
CA GLN A 138 9.33 2.79 2.68
C GLN A 138 9.81 3.67 1.52
N ALA A 139 9.25 3.45 0.33
CA ALA A 139 9.57 4.27 -0.84
C ALA A 139 8.41 4.39 -1.83
N VAL A 140 8.40 5.49 -2.59
CA VAL A 140 7.44 5.78 -3.66
C VAL A 140 8.11 5.60 -5.02
N PHE A 141 7.42 4.89 -5.92
CA PHE A 141 7.83 4.60 -7.29
C PHE A 141 6.74 5.10 -8.25
N PRO A 142 6.88 6.28 -8.87
CA PRO A 142 5.79 6.95 -9.61
C PRO A 142 5.17 6.14 -10.74
N GLY A 143 5.99 5.38 -11.48
CA GLY A 143 5.49 4.52 -12.55
C GLY A 143 4.75 3.30 -12.00
N ILE A 144 5.33 2.64 -11.02
CA ILE A 144 4.75 1.45 -10.37
C ILE A 144 3.48 1.81 -9.58
N SER A 145 3.42 3.01 -8.99
CA SER A 145 2.22 3.53 -8.30
C SER A 145 1.02 3.76 -9.22
N ARG A 146 1.16 3.60 -10.55
CA ARG A 146 0.04 3.60 -11.50
C ARG A 146 -0.61 2.24 -11.69
N ILE A 147 -0.03 1.18 -11.14
CA ILE A 147 -0.59 -0.15 -11.20
C ILE A 147 -1.70 -0.25 -10.15
N ASN A 148 -2.91 -0.54 -10.59
CA ASN A 148 -4.08 -0.66 -9.72
C ASN A 148 -4.11 -2.00 -8.96
N HIS A 149 -4.95 -2.04 -7.93
CA HIS A 149 -5.16 -3.22 -7.11
C HIS A 149 -6.08 -4.24 -7.78
N ASP A 150 -5.73 -5.52 -7.61
CA ASP A 150 -6.61 -6.67 -7.74
C ASP A 150 -6.34 -7.65 -6.59
N CYS A 151 -7.38 -8.34 -6.11
CA CYS A 151 -7.23 -9.35 -5.06
C CYS A 151 -6.58 -10.65 -5.56
N VAL A 152 -6.59 -10.87 -6.89
CA VAL A 152 -5.90 -11.94 -7.60
C VAL A 152 -5.05 -11.29 -8.71
N PRO A 153 -3.91 -10.68 -8.35
CA PRO A 153 -3.12 -9.87 -9.27
C PRO A 153 -2.43 -10.72 -10.34
N ASN A 154 -2.15 -10.12 -11.48
CA ASN A 154 -1.39 -10.74 -12.57
C ASN A 154 0.09 -10.35 -12.61
N ALA A 155 0.53 -9.52 -11.66
CA ALA A 155 1.92 -9.14 -11.50
C ALA A 155 2.29 -9.05 -10.03
N GLN A 156 3.59 -9.13 -9.74
CA GLN A 156 4.14 -9.01 -8.41
C GLN A 156 5.39 -8.15 -8.39
N GLY A 157 5.53 -7.36 -7.32
CA GLY A 157 6.67 -6.49 -7.11
C GLY A 157 7.62 -7.00 -6.03
N ASN A 158 8.91 -6.78 -6.25
CA ASN A 158 9.95 -7.05 -5.27
C ASN A 158 11.05 -6.00 -5.32
N TRP A 159 11.62 -5.70 -4.15
CA TRP A 159 12.80 -4.87 -4.03
C TRP A 159 14.08 -5.68 -4.27
N SER A 160 14.99 -5.14 -5.05
CA SER A 160 16.34 -5.69 -5.25
C SER A 160 17.35 -4.72 -4.66
N GLU A 161 17.95 -5.08 -3.52
CA GLU A 161 18.98 -4.24 -2.87
C GLU A 161 20.17 -4.05 -3.77
N GLY A 162 20.67 -5.11 -4.40
CA GLY A 162 21.84 -5.05 -5.28
C GLY A 162 21.67 -4.14 -6.49
N LEU A 163 20.44 -3.97 -6.99
CA LEU A 163 20.13 -3.06 -8.09
C LEU A 163 19.65 -1.67 -7.59
N GLY A 164 19.27 -1.53 -6.34
CA GLY A 164 18.62 -0.33 -5.82
C GLY A 164 17.32 -0.02 -6.56
N ARG A 165 16.54 -1.06 -6.93
CA ARG A 165 15.34 -0.93 -7.77
C ARG A 165 14.22 -1.83 -7.28
N PHE A 166 13.01 -1.32 -7.40
CA PHE A 166 11.80 -2.11 -7.29
C PHE A 166 11.41 -2.65 -8.67
N ASN A 167 11.30 -3.97 -8.77
CA ASN A 167 10.98 -4.66 -10.00
C ASN A 167 9.58 -5.24 -9.93
N VAL A 168 8.84 -5.19 -11.03
CA VAL A 168 7.52 -5.80 -11.17
C VAL A 168 7.58 -6.82 -12.30
N HIS A 169 7.16 -8.06 -12.02
CA HIS A 169 7.15 -9.16 -12.98
C HIS A 169 5.73 -9.70 -13.12
N ALA A 170 5.40 -10.15 -14.33
CA ALA A 170 4.16 -10.88 -14.60
C ALA A 170 4.18 -12.24 -13.88
N THR A 171 3.13 -12.57 -13.14
CA THR A 171 2.97 -13.86 -12.45
C THR A 171 2.25 -14.90 -13.31
N ARG A 172 1.53 -14.43 -14.33
CA ARG A 172 0.93 -15.21 -15.42
C ARG A 172 1.05 -14.44 -16.73
N ASP A 173 0.61 -15.05 -17.82
CA ASP A 173 0.47 -14.34 -19.08
C ASP A 173 -0.57 -13.23 -18.95
N ILE A 174 -0.24 -12.02 -19.41
CA ILE A 174 -1.13 -10.86 -19.43
C ILE A 174 -1.45 -10.56 -20.88
N ARG A 175 -2.73 -10.62 -21.25
CA ARG A 175 -3.18 -10.42 -22.63
C ARG A 175 -3.07 -8.97 -23.05
N ARG A 176 -3.06 -8.74 -24.35
CA ARG A 176 -3.20 -7.40 -24.88
C ARG A 176 -4.48 -6.73 -24.35
N ASP A 177 -4.37 -5.44 -24.02
CA ASP A 177 -5.41 -4.58 -23.44
C ASP A 177 -5.85 -4.98 -22.03
N GLU A 178 -5.26 -6.01 -21.43
CA GLU A 178 -5.49 -6.39 -20.04
C GLU A 178 -4.76 -5.41 -19.09
N GLU A 179 -5.40 -5.04 -17.99
CA GLU A 179 -4.83 -4.20 -16.95
C GLU A 179 -3.79 -5.00 -16.15
N VAL A 180 -2.59 -4.46 -16.00
CA VAL A 180 -1.58 -4.98 -15.08
C VAL A 180 -2.00 -4.60 -13.65
N SER A 181 -2.02 -5.56 -12.74
CA SER A 181 -2.49 -5.36 -11.37
C SER A 181 -1.51 -5.91 -10.34
N LEU A 182 -1.50 -5.29 -9.15
CA LEU A 182 -0.79 -5.73 -7.96
C LEU A 182 -1.75 -5.92 -6.79
N SER A 183 -1.39 -6.73 -5.80
CA SER A 183 -2.08 -6.68 -4.51
C SER A 183 -1.53 -5.54 -3.65
N TYR A 184 -2.44 -4.72 -3.08
CA TYR A 184 -2.11 -3.73 -2.05
C TYR A 184 -2.18 -4.33 -0.64
N LEU A 185 -2.64 -5.57 -0.54
CA LEU A 185 -2.85 -6.29 0.71
C LEU A 185 -1.75 -7.33 0.89
N GLY A 186 -1.25 -7.45 2.11
CA GLY A 186 -0.26 -8.49 2.46
C GLY A 186 -0.88 -9.83 2.84
N ASP A 187 -2.19 -9.85 3.15
CA ASP A 187 -2.90 -11.06 3.58
C ASP A 187 -3.74 -11.59 2.40
N VAL A 188 -3.21 -12.61 1.73
CA VAL A 188 -3.83 -13.24 0.56
C VAL A 188 -5.04 -14.11 0.92
N ALA A 189 -5.11 -14.61 2.16
CA ALA A 189 -6.21 -15.41 2.67
C ALA A 189 -7.32 -14.59 3.33
N ALA A 190 -7.24 -13.25 3.32
CA ALA A 190 -8.26 -12.40 3.91
C ALA A 190 -9.60 -12.54 3.19
N LEU A 191 -10.69 -12.64 3.96
CA LEU A 191 -12.07 -12.66 3.45
C LEU A 191 -12.41 -11.29 2.81
N ARG A 192 -13.40 -11.29 1.92
CA ARG A 192 -13.82 -10.10 1.16
C ARG A 192 -14.03 -8.87 2.03
N ASP A 193 -14.80 -9.00 3.11
CA ASP A 193 -15.16 -7.87 3.95
C ASP A 193 -13.92 -7.29 4.67
N ALA A 194 -12.98 -8.14 5.08
CA ALA A 194 -11.69 -7.71 5.64
C ALA A 194 -10.82 -7.02 4.59
N ARG A 195 -10.80 -7.52 3.34
CA ARG A 195 -10.10 -6.87 2.22
C ARG A 195 -10.70 -5.49 1.94
N TRP A 196 -12.04 -5.40 1.86
CA TRP A 196 -12.74 -4.14 1.63
C TRP A 196 -12.48 -3.12 2.74
N GLY A 197 -12.53 -3.55 4.00
CA GLY A 197 -12.21 -2.68 5.13
C GLY A 197 -10.80 -2.08 5.00
N LYS A 198 -9.78 -2.92 4.76
CA LYS A 198 -8.39 -2.46 4.59
C LYS A 198 -8.22 -1.52 3.39
N LEU A 199 -8.87 -1.81 2.25
CA LEU A 199 -8.80 -0.98 1.05
C LEU A 199 -9.53 0.35 1.23
N LYS A 200 -10.69 0.34 1.87
CA LYS A 200 -11.47 1.55 2.18
C LYS A 200 -10.71 2.47 3.13
N ASP A 201 -10.15 1.92 4.20
CA ASP A 201 -9.40 2.71 5.19
C ASP A 201 -8.06 3.22 4.65
N GLY A 202 -7.33 2.37 3.93
CA GLY A 202 -6.00 2.71 3.42
C GLY A 202 -6.00 3.53 2.13
N TYR A 203 -6.95 3.24 1.23
CA TYR A 203 -6.95 3.76 -0.14
C TYR A 203 -8.27 4.43 -0.58
N GLY A 204 -9.34 4.30 0.20
CA GLY A 204 -10.61 5.00 -0.03
C GLY A 204 -11.51 4.37 -1.08
N PHE A 205 -11.37 3.08 -1.38
CA PHE A 205 -12.22 2.39 -2.32
C PHE A 205 -12.62 0.98 -1.86
N GLU A 206 -13.70 0.47 -2.42
CA GLU A 206 -14.13 -0.93 -2.32
C GLU A 206 -13.75 -1.63 -3.63
N CYS A 207 -13.07 -2.79 -3.52
CA CYS A 207 -12.59 -3.52 -4.69
C CYS A 207 -13.76 -4.22 -5.41
N GLY A 208 -13.86 -3.99 -6.72
CA GLY A 208 -14.83 -4.64 -7.61
C GLY A 208 -14.21 -5.71 -8.51
N CYS A 209 -13.09 -6.35 -8.14
CA CYS A 209 -12.51 -7.43 -8.91
C CYS A 209 -13.38 -8.70 -8.84
N GLU A 210 -13.13 -9.65 -9.75
CA GLU A 210 -13.90 -10.90 -9.84
C GLU A 210 -13.90 -11.70 -8.54
N ALA A 211 -12.78 -11.71 -7.81
CA ALA A 211 -12.67 -12.37 -6.50
C ALA A 211 -13.47 -11.67 -5.37
N CYS A 212 -13.94 -10.45 -5.59
CA CYS A 212 -14.81 -9.73 -4.67
C CYS A 212 -16.29 -9.76 -5.06
N ASP A 213 -16.61 -10.23 -6.26
CA ASP A 213 -17.99 -10.37 -6.74
C ASP A 213 -18.60 -11.70 -6.27
N LEU A 214 -19.26 -11.69 -5.11
CA LEU A 214 -19.96 -12.87 -4.59
C LEU A 214 -21.25 -13.21 -5.39
N GLY A 215 -21.65 -12.40 -6.35
CA GLY A 215 -22.67 -12.73 -7.33
C GLY A 215 -22.16 -13.75 -8.37
N SER A 216 -20.86 -13.77 -8.64
CA SER A 216 -20.21 -14.69 -9.56
C SER A 216 -19.87 -16.03 -8.90
N ASP A 217 -19.77 -17.10 -9.72
CA ASP A 217 -19.29 -18.41 -9.24
C ASP A 217 -17.82 -18.37 -8.82
N VAL A 218 -17.01 -17.59 -9.52
CA VAL A 218 -15.58 -17.44 -9.23
C VAL A 218 -15.40 -16.79 -7.87
N GLY A 219 -16.09 -15.69 -7.60
CA GLY A 219 -16.01 -14.99 -6.32
C GLY A 219 -16.47 -15.86 -5.14
N ARG A 220 -17.62 -16.57 -5.28
CA ARG A 220 -18.13 -17.47 -4.23
C ARG A 220 -17.17 -18.64 -3.94
N LYS A 221 -16.63 -19.28 -4.98
CA LYS A 221 -15.67 -20.36 -4.82
C LYS A 221 -14.36 -19.87 -4.20
N GLY A 222 -13.90 -18.70 -4.61
CA GLY A 222 -12.72 -18.06 -4.04
C GLY A 222 -12.89 -17.72 -2.57
N GLU A 223 -14.02 -17.13 -2.19
CA GLU A 223 -14.29 -16.80 -0.77
C GLU A 223 -14.34 -18.06 0.10
N ARG A 224 -14.98 -19.14 -0.37
CA ARG A 224 -15.01 -20.42 0.33
C ARG A 224 -13.60 -21.00 0.51
N ARG A 225 -12.75 -20.98 -0.52
CA ARG A 225 -11.36 -21.42 -0.41
C ARG A 225 -10.59 -20.62 0.63
N ARG A 226 -10.81 -19.30 0.73
CA ARG A 226 -10.20 -18.46 1.74
C ARG A 226 -10.68 -18.79 3.15
N GLU A 227 -11.97 -19.10 3.33
CA GLU A 227 -12.48 -19.59 4.61
C GLU A 227 -11.80 -20.92 5.02
N GLU A 228 -11.73 -21.88 4.10
CA GLU A 228 -11.04 -23.16 4.33
C GLU A 228 -9.54 -22.96 4.64
N THR A 229 -8.88 -22.06 3.92
CA THR A 229 -7.48 -21.70 4.16
C THR A 229 -7.27 -21.13 5.56
N ARG A 230 -8.16 -20.25 6.02
CA ARG A 230 -8.08 -19.66 7.36
C ARG A 230 -8.30 -20.69 8.47
N LEU A 231 -9.23 -21.59 8.29
CA LEU A 231 -9.46 -22.70 9.20
C LEU A 231 -8.22 -23.59 9.30
N LEU A 232 -7.66 -23.99 8.17
CA LEU A 232 -6.44 -24.79 8.10
C LEU A 232 -5.24 -24.13 8.80
N LEU A 233 -5.05 -22.84 8.58
CA LEU A 233 -3.99 -22.05 9.24
C LEU A 233 -4.25 -21.92 10.75
N GLY A 234 -5.50 -21.77 11.16
CA GLY A 234 -5.90 -21.73 12.58
C GLY A 234 -5.58 -23.04 13.29
N GLU A 235 -6.01 -24.16 12.73
CA GLU A 235 -5.73 -25.50 13.24
C GLU A 235 -4.22 -25.78 13.34
N TYR A 236 -3.47 -25.37 12.32
CA TYR A 236 -2.00 -25.48 12.32
C TYR A 236 -1.38 -24.65 13.45
N ALA A 237 -1.77 -23.38 13.58
CA ALA A 237 -1.26 -22.49 14.63
C ALA A 237 -1.55 -23.01 16.05
N GLU A 238 -2.74 -23.56 16.29
CA GLU A 238 -3.10 -24.19 17.56
C GLU A 238 -2.26 -25.44 17.83
N SER A 239 -2.01 -26.26 16.83
CA SER A 239 -1.20 -27.49 16.97
C SER A 239 0.26 -27.17 17.35
N VAL A 240 0.81 -26.10 16.82
CA VAL A 240 2.17 -25.63 17.14
C VAL A 240 2.21 -24.96 18.52
N GLY A 241 1.19 -24.17 18.87
CA GLY A 241 1.11 -23.46 20.15
C GLY A 241 0.95 -24.35 21.37
N ASN A 242 0.32 -25.51 21.22
CA ASN A 242 0.07 -26.48 22.31
C ASN A 242 1.23 -27.46 22.56
N GLY A 243 2.42 -27.21 22.00
CA GLY A 243 3.60 -28.06 22.20
C GLY A 243 3.46 -29.46 21.59
N GLY A 244 2.59 -29.65 20.63
CA GLY A 244 2.43 -30.90 19.89
C GLY A 244 3.75 -31.32 19.25
N GLU A 245 4.02 -32.62 19.26
CA GLU A 245 5.19 -33.19 18.61
C GLU A 245 5.22 -32.74 17.15
N LYS A 246 6.30 -32.05 16.73
CA LYS A 246 6.44 -31.57 15.37
C LYS A 246 6.53 -32.75 14.41
N CYS A 247 5.40 -33.10 13.80
CA CYS A 247 5.39 -34.08 12.73
C CYS A 247 5.65 -33.35 11.41
N VAL A 248 6.89 -33.43 10.92
CA VAL A 248 7.33 -32.78 9.66
C VAL A 248 6.45 -33.18 8.48
N GLU A 249 5.97 -34.44 8.45
CA GLU A 249 5.09 -34.93 7.41
C GLU A 249 3.75 -34.17 7.40
N LYS A 250 3.16 -33.98 8.57
CA LYS A 250 1.88 -33.22 8.71
C LYS A 250 2.04 -31.73 8.37
N GLU A 251 3.18 -31.14 8.74
CA GLU A 251 3.51 -29.77 8.34
C GLU A 251 3.61 -29.65 6.83
N LEU A 252 4.34 -30.58 6.18
CA LEU A 252 4.49 -30.60 4.74
C LEU A 252 3.14 -30.80 4.01
N GLU A 253 2.31 -31.72 4.47
CA GLU A 253 0.97 -31.92 3.92
C GLU A 253 0.12 -30.66 4.04
N THR A 254 0.15 -29.97 5.16
CA THR A 254 -0.57 -28.72 5.39
C THR A 254 -0.09 -27.62 4.45
N MET A 255 1.23 -27.48 4.27
CA MET A 255 1.80 -26.49 3.34
C MET A 255 1.46 -26.81 1.89
N VAL A 256 1.55 -28.07 1.45
CA VAL A 256 1.18 -28.48 0.10
C VAL A 256 -0.31 -28.20 -0.18
N LYS A 257 -1.19 -28.48 0.79
CA LYS A 257 -2.61 -28.18 0.68
C LYS A 257 -2.86 -26.68 0.58
N PHE A 258 -2.17 -25.88 1.39
CA PHE A 258 -2.28 -24.43 1.37
C PHE A 258 -1.80 -23.83 0.03
N ILE A 259 -0.65 -24.29 -0.49
CA ILE A 259 -0.16 -23.91 -1.83
C ILE A 259 -1.20 -24.21 -2.89
N GLY A 260 -1.75 -25.43 -2.89
CA GLY A 260 -2.78 -25.82 -3.85
C GLY A 260 -4.04 -24.95 -3.79
N MET A 261 -4.43 -24.48 -2.61
CA MET A 261 -5.56 -23.55 -2.45
C MET A 261 -5.24 -22.17 -3.03
N LEU A 262 -4.03 -21.64 -2.83
CA LEU A 262 -3.60 -20.36 -3.41
C LEU A 262 -3.52 -20.45 -4.94
N GLU A 263 -2.95 -21.53 -5.48
CA GLU A 263 -2.86 -21.76 -6.93
C GLU A 263 -4.23 -21.89 -7.57
N ALA A 264 -5.16 -22.60 -6.92
CA ALA A 264 -6.55 -22.73 -7.38
C ALA A 264 -7.32 -21.38 -7.36
N GLU A 265 -6.83 -20.42 -6.56
CA GLU A 265 -7.34 -19.05 -6.53
C GLU A 265 -6.68 -18.18 -7.61
N GLY A 266 -5.63 -18.65 -8.28
CA GLY A 266 -4.84 -17.89 -9.24
C GLY A 266 -3.71 -17.07 -8.62
N ILE A 267 -3.41 -17.27 -7.35
CA ILE A 267 -2.31 -16.63 -6.64
C ILE A 267 -1.07 -17.50 -6.82
N THR A 268 -0.15 -17.05 -7.67
CA THR A 268 1.04 -17.83 -8.09
C THR A 268 2.35 -17.08 -7.88
N GLY A 269 2.33 -16.09 -7.00
CA GLY A 269 3.47 -15.19 -6.80
C GLY A 269 4.34 -15.53 -5.60
N ARG A 270 4.86 -14.49 -4.96
CA ARG A 270 5.73 -14.56 -3.78
C ARG A 270 5.08 -15.30 -2.62
N GLU A 271 3.78 -15.17 -2.47
CA GLU A 271 2.98 -15.78 -1.41
C GLU A 271 3.12 -17.31 -1.43
N VAL A 272 3.21 -17.91 -2.61
CA VAL A 272 3.46 -19.35 -2.79
C VAL A 272 4.94 -19.69 -2.60
N ALA A 273 5.85 -18.83 -3.07
CA ALA A 273 7.28 -19.07 -3.01
C ALA A 273 7.90 -18.87 -1.62
N SER A 274 7.17 -18.22 -0.69
CA SER A 274 7.65 -17.91 0.67
C SER A 274 7.22 -18.93 1.72
N MET A 275 6.50 -19.96 1.32
CA MET A 275 6.09 -21.10 2.13
C MET A 275 7.06 -22.26 2.06
#